data_1318255854aa4a649e107e0892e0b780
#
_entry.id   1318255854aa4a649e107e0892e0b780
#
_cell.length_a   1.000
_cell.length_b   1.000
_cell.length_c   1.000
_cell.angle_alpha   90.00
_cell.angle_beta   90.00
_cell.angle_gamma   90.00
#
_symmetry.space_group_name_H-M   'P 1'
#
loop_
_entity.id
_entity.type
_entity.pdbx_description
1 polymer ?
#
loop_
_entity_poly.entity_id
_entity_poly.type
_entity_poly.pdbx_seq_one_letter_code
_entity_poly.pdbx_strand_id
1 'polypeptide(L)'
;ELTDTCYGLVNYRFFPHAGQEWTVATYLANVLGALLMRLPFGDSLVGMRFYTGLFVSAMALLAYFFLKGKMPSWIVFLGEFAAISLCWIPTTSLYNYLTFFLFLCGTVLLYRGLIWQNRKWMAFAGVCLGASVLTRLPNIVECALIIAVFYYGILKKKKVAEIWKDVAACVIGFVAAFLVGFLAISLQFRFDAYPKMLVGLAGYSGTDE
;
A
#
# COMPACT_ATOMS: atom_id res chain seq x y z
N GLU A 1 -3.88 18.75 -9.22
CA GLU A 1 -2.89 18.52 -8.13
C GLU A 1 -3.25 19.27 -6.85
N LEU A 2 -3.53 20.58 -6.90
CA LEU A 2 -3.94 21.34 -5.72
C LEU A 2 -5.23 20.79 -5.12
N THR A 3 -6.19 20.39 -5.93
CA THR A 3 -7.48 19.84 -5.52
C THR A 3 -7.30 18.55 -4.71
N ASP A 4 -6.54 17.58 -5.22
CA ASP A 4 -6.31 16.30 -4.56
C ASP A 4 -5.52 16.48 -3.25
N THR A 5 -4.53 17.39 -3.26
CA THR A 5 -3.75 17.70 -2.06
C THR A 5 -4.62 18.32 -0.98
N CYS A 6 -5.42 19.33 -1.32
CA CYS A 6 -6.33 19.98 -0.36
C CYS A 6 -7.36 19.00 0.16
N TYR A 7 -7.93 18.17 -0.72
CA TYR A 7 -8.89 17.15 -0.36
C TYR A 7 -8.28 16.12 0.63
N GLY A 8 -7.09 15.61 0.34
CA GLY A 8 -6.37 14.70 1.23
C GLY A 8 -6.08 15.32 2.60
N LEU A 9 -5.59 16.57 2.65
CA LEU A 9 -5.30 17.27 3.90
C LEU A 9 -6.56 17.53 4.73
N VAL A 10 -7.69 17.86 4.09
CA VAL A 10 -8.99 18.01 4.78
C VAL A 10 -9.43 16.68 5.39
N ASN A 11 -9.34 15.59 4.64
CA ASN A 11 -9.67 14.27 5.16
C ASN A 11 -8.80 13.88 6.36
N TYR A 12 -7.49 14.14 6.33
CA TYR A 12 -6.58 13.84 7.43
C TYR A 12 -6.89 14.66 8.67
N ARG A 13 -7.20 15.96 8.49
CA ARG A 13 -7.49 16.87 9.60
C ARG A 13 -8.79 16.53 10.31
N PHE A 14 -9.81 16.16 9.56
CA PHE A 14 -11.14 15.86 10.10
C PHE A 14 -11.41 14.36 10.30
N PHE A 15 -10.42 13.51 10.08
CA PHE A 15 -10.57 12.07 10.32
C PHE A 15 -10.91 11.80 11.80
N PRO A 16 -11.94 10.98 12.10
CA PRO A 16 -12.80 10.18 11.22
C PRO A 16 -14.09 10.87 10.74
N HIS A 17 -14.28 12.15 11.00
CA HIS A 17 -15.54 12.90 10.81
C HIS A 17 -15.69 13.52 9.40
N ALA A 18 -14.73 13.33 8.52
CA ALA A 18 -14.86 13.70 7.09
C ALA A 18 -15.91 12.83 6.38
N GLY A 19 -16.37 13.24 5.18
CA GLY A 19 -17.42 12.54 4.44
C GLY A 19 -17.18 11.02 4.33
N GLN A 20 -18.17 10.23 4.77
CA GLN A 20 -17.98 8.80 5.07
C GLN A 20 -17.49 7.96 3.88
N GLU A 21 -18.01 8.18 2.67
CA GLU A 21 -17.70 7.33 1.52
C GLU A 21 -16.21 7.37 1.14
N TRP A 22 -15.68 8.57 0.97
CA TRP A 22 -14.27 8.76 0.58
C TRP A 22 -13.29 8.45 1.72
N THR A 23 -13.71 8.72 2.96
CA THR A 23 -12.89 8.41 4.15
C THR A 23 -12.68 6.91 4.29
N VAL A 24 -13.69 6.11 3.95
CA VAL A 24 -13.63 4.64 3.97
C VAL A 24 -12.86 4.10 2.76
N ALA A 25 -13.01 4.71 1.57
CA ALA A 25 -12.35 4.26 0.34
C ALA A 25 -10.82 4.34 0.41
N THR A 26 -10.27 5.30 1.18
CA THR A 26 -8.83 5.50 1.40
C THR A 26 -8.47 5.41 2.88
N TYR A 27 -9.09 4.50 3.59
CA TYR A 27 -9.07 4.41 5.05
C TYR A 27 -7.66 4.44 5.65
N LEU A 28 -6.77 3.54 5.22
CA LEU A 28 -5.41 3.46 5.75
C LEU A 28 -4.57 4.72 5.48
N ALA A 29 -4.76 5.35 4.32
CA ALA A 29 -4.09 6.61 4.00
C ALA A 29 -4.59 7.74 4.92
N ASN A 30 -5.89 7.78 5.20
CA ASN A 30 -6.47 8.76 6.11
C ASN A 30 -5.99 8.55 7.56
N VAL A 31 -5.87 7.30 8.02
CA VAL A 31 -5.30 6.99 9.34
C VAL A 31 -3.84 7.46 9.42
N LEU A 32 -3.02 7.14 8.41
CA LEU A 32 -1.62 7.57 8.38
C LEU A 32 -1.51 9.10 8.31
N GLY A 33 -2.28 9.74 7.44
CA GLY A 33 -2.28 11.20 7.29
C GLY A 33 -2.70 11.90 8.58
N ALA A 34 -3.74 11.40 9.26
CA ALA A 34 -4.17 11.92 10.55
C ALA A 34 -3.11 11.74 11.65
N LEU A 35 -2.36 10.64 11.63
CA LEU A 35 -1.22 10.43 12.54
C LEU A 35 -0.10 11.42 12.26
N LEU A 36 0.26 11.64 10.99
CA LEU A 36 1.29 12.61 10.60
C LEU A 36 0.91 14.04 11.01
N MET A 37 -0.37 14.41 10.89
CA MET A 37 -0.86 15.73 11.33
C MET A 37 -0.78 15.94 12.83
N ARG A 38 -0.70 14.89 13.64
CA ARG A 38 -0.52 14.99 15.11
C ARG A 38 0.95 15.14 15.52
N LEU A 39 1.88 14.94 14.58
CA LEU A 39 3.31 15.15 14.84
C LEU A 39 3.65 16.65 14.86
N PRO A 40 4.77 17.06 15.48
CA PRO A 40 5.20 18.45 15.51
C PRO A 40 5.22 19.05 14.09
N PHE A 41 4.60 20.21 13.89
CA PHE A 41 4.46 20.91 12.60
C PHE A 41 3.63 20.16 11.53
N GLY A 42 3.09 18.97 11.85
CA GLY A 42 2.33 18.14 10.89
C GLY A 42 1.01 18.78 10.42
N ASP A 43 0.45 19.73 11.17
CA ASP A 43 -0.74 20.50 10.82
C ASP A 43 -0.48 21.57 9.75
N SER A 44 0.78 21.86 9.44
CA SER A 44 1.21 22.79 8.41
C SER A 44 1.54 22.09 7.09
N LEU A 45 1.35 22.79 5.96
CA LEU A 45 1.72 22.26 4.63
C LEU A 45 3.22 21.94 4.54
N VAL A 46 4.07 22.76 5.16
CA VAL A 46 5.52 22.57 5.17
C VAL A 46 5.89 21.32 5.96
N GLY A 47 5.28 21.13 7.14
CA GLY A 47 5.50 19.95 7.97
C GLY A 47 5.04 18.67 7.26
N MET A 48 3.89 18.68 6.60
CA MET A 48 3.41 17.53 5.82
C MET A 48 4.36 17.21 4.66
N ARG A 49 4.91 18.20 3.97
CA ARG A 49 5.94 18.00 2.93
C ARG A 49 7.22 17.40 3.51
N PHE A 50 7.65 17.86 4.67
CA PHE A 50 8.80 17.30 5.36
C PHE A 50 8.62 15.82 5.69
N TYR A 51 7.48 15.44 6.30
CA TYR A 51 7.17 14.04 6.59
C TYR A 51 7.03 13.20 5.34
N THR A 52 6.46 13.75 4.26
CA THR A 52 6.41 13.08 2.96
C THR A 52 7.82 12.82 2.41
N GLY A 53 8.71 13.81 2.51
CA GLY A 53 10.12 13.66 2.12
C GLY A 53 10.83 12.56 2.90
N LEU A 54 10.62 12.48 4.22
CA LEU A 54 11.16 11.40 5.05
C LEU A 54 10.61 10.03 4.62
N PHE A 55 9.32 9.95 4.31
CA PHE A 55 8.69 8.73 3.87
C PHE A 55 9.22 8.24 2.52
N VAL A 56 9.36 9.15 1.54
CA VAL A 56 9.97 8.87 0.23
C VAL A 56 11.43 8.44 0.39
N SER A 57 12.20 9.12 1.25
CA SER A 57 13.58 8.74 1.54
C SER A 57 13.68 7.34 2.14
N ALA A 58 12.77 6.98 3.04
CA ALA A 58 12.73 5.64 3.62
C ALA A 58 12.42 4.57 2.55
N MET A 59 11.51 4.85 1.61
CA MET A 59 11.23 3.96 0.47
C MET A 59 12.44 3.79 -0.43
N ALA A 60 13.11 4.88 -0.80
CA ALA A 60 14.31 4.85 -1.63
C ALA A 60 15.45 4.06 -0.97
N LEU A 61 15.68 4.27 0.33
CA LEU A 61 16.66 3.49 1.09
C LEU A 61 16.31 2.01 1.12
N LEU A 62 15.03 1.65 1.32
CA LEU A 62 14.58 0.26 1.31
C LEU A 62 14.84 -0.39 -0.06
N ALA A 63 14.49 0.28 -1.15
CA ALA A 63 14.71 -0.19 -2.50
C ALA A 63 16.21 -0.29 -2.81
N TYR A 64 17.01 0.72 -2.45
CA TYR A 64 18.44 0.71 -2.61
C TYR A 64 19.11 -0.46 -1.90
N PHE A 65 18.83 -0.65 -0.61
CA PHE A 65 19.40 -1.77 0.16
C PHE A 65 18.96 -3.14 -0.32
N PHE A 66 17.75 -3.23 -0.88
CA PHE A 66 17.26 -4.47 -1.48
C PHE A 66 17.96 -4.78 -2.82
N LEU A 67 18.22 -3.77 -3.64
CA LEU A 67 18.73 -3.94 -5.00
C LEU A 67 20.26 -3.95 -5.08
N LYS A 68 20.98 -3.22 -4.20
CA LYS A 68 22.45 -3.10 -4.24
C LYS A 68 23.22 -4.42 -4.26
N GLY A 69 22.62 -5.50 -3.71
CA GLY A 69 23.22 -6.83 -3.75
C GLY A 69 22.92 -7.63 -5.01
N LYS A 70 22.12 -7.10 -5.95
CA LYS A 70 21.66 -7.77 -7.17
C LYS A 70 22.15 -7.11 -8.44
N MET A 71 22.50 -5.82 -8.35
CA MET A 71 23.03 -5.04 -9.47
C MET A 71 24.04 -4.00 -8.96
N PRO A 72 24.89 -3.42 -9.84
CA PRO A 72 25.87 -2.41 -9.45
C PRO A 72 25.21 -1.24 -8.71
N SER A 73 25.77 -0.88 -7.54
CA SER A 73 25.18 0.12 -6.64
C SER A 73 24.97 1.49 -7.29
N TRP A 74 25.83 1.87 -8.22
CA TRP A 74 25.72 3.14 -8.94
C TRP A 74 24.50 3.16 -9.89
N ILE A 75 24.16 2.02 -10.51
CA ILE A 75 22.97 1.90 -11.36
C ILE A 75 21.71 2.03 -10.49
N VAL A 76 21.70 1.38 -9.33
CA VAL A 76 20.58 1.50 -8.38
C VAL A 76 20.42 2.95 -7.94
N PHE A 77 21.52 3.62 -7.57
CA PHE A 77 21.50 5.02 -7.16
C PHE A 77 20.95 5.94 -8.27
N LEU A 78 21.43 5.79 -9.50
CA LEU A 78 20.93 6.57 -10.64
C LEU A 78 19.46 6.29 -10.93
N GLY A 79 19.03 5.03 -10.83
CA GLY A 79 17.63 4.64 -11.00
C GLY A 79 16.71 5.29 -9.95
N GLU A 80 17.11 5.26 -8.67
CA GLU A 80 16.36 5.90 -7.58
C GLU A 80 16.34 7.43 -7.75
N PHE A 81 17.48 8.02 -8.09
CA PHE A 81 17.55 9.46 -8.35
C PHE A 81 16.63 9.88 -9.51
N ALA A 82 16.66 9.13 -10.62
CA ALA A 82 15.77 9.38 -11.76
C ALA A 82 14.30 9.18 -11.37
N ALA A 83 13.97 8.12 -10.63
CA ALA A 83 12.61 7.84 -10.18
C ALA A 83 12.06 8.99 -9.31
N ILE A 84 12.84 9.48 -8.35
CA ILE A 84 12.43 10.58 -7.48
C ILE A 84 12.35 11.91 -8.25
N SER A 85 13.33 12.19 -9.13
CA SER A 85 13.40 13.46 -9.84
C SER A 85 12.39 13.60 -10.97
N LEU A 86 12.05 12.48 -11.64
CA LEU A 86 11.10 12.46 -12.76
C LEU A 86 9.67 12.13 -12.33
N CYS A 87 9.49 11.66 -11.08
CA CYS A 87 8.19 11.32 -10.57
C CYS A 87 7.41 12.59 -10.22
N TRP A 88 6.44 12.93 -11.05
CA TRP A 88 5.56 14.08 -10.83
C TRP A 88 4.42 13.72 -9.86
N ILE A 89 4.79 13.38 -8.62
CA ILE A 89 3.82 13.09 -7.55
C ILE A 89 3.66 14.34 -6.68
N PRO A 90 2.45 14.63 -6.18
CA PRO A 90 2.22 15.72 -5.23
C PRO A 90 3.20 15.66 -4.07
N THR A 91 3.73 16.80 -3.65
CA THR A 91 4.74 16.90 -2.59
C THR A 91 4.19 16.69 -1.18
N THR A 92 2.91 16.37 -1.05
CA THR A 92 2.22 16.05 0.21
C THR A 92 1.82 14.58 0.22
N SER A 93 1.86 13.96 1.39
CA SER A 93 1.52 12.55 1.55
C SER A 93 0.08 12.28 1.14
N LEU A 94 -0.10 11.52 0.07
CA LEU A 94 -1.37 11.02 -0.41
C LEU A 94 -1.39 9.49 -0.36
N TYR A 95 -2.54 8.88 -0.61
CA TYR A 95 -2.73 7.43 -0.66
C TYR A 95 -1.72 6.71 -1.58
N ASN A 96 -1.25 7.36 -2.65
CA ASN A 96 -0.28 6.79 -3.59
C ASN A 96 1.06 6.43 -2.91
N TYR A 97 1.56 7.26 -2.00
CA TYR A 97 2.81 6.99 -1.30
C TYR A 97 2.72 5.74 -0.41
N LEU A 98 1.59 5.59 0.29
CA LEU A 98 1.36 4.42 1.12
C LEU A 98 1.17 3.16 0.25
N THR A 99 0.49 3.28 -0.91
CA THR A 99 0.40 2.23 -1.91
C THR A 99 1.78 1.75 -2.34
N PHE A 100 2.64 2.66 -2.80
CA PHE A 100 4.00 2.31 -3.25
C PHE A 100 4.84 1.68 -2.15
N PHE A 101 4.74 2.18 -0.93
CA PHE A 101 5.44 1.62 0.21
C PHE A 101 4.99 0.19 0.52
N LEU A 102 3.69 -0.04 0.59
CA LEU A 102 3.14 -1.37 0.88
C LEU A 102 3.46 -2.36 -0.24
N PHE A 103 3.37 -1.93 -1.50
CA PHE A 103 3.75 -2.76 -2.65
C PHE A 103 5.24 -3.10 -2.64
N LEU A 104 6.11 -2.13 -2.37
CA LEU A 104 7.56 -2.34 -2.24
C LEU A 104 7.87 -3.31 -1.09
N CYS A 105 7.29 -3.10 0.09
CA CYS A 105 7.45 -4.02 1.22
C CYS A 105 6.95 -5.42 0.86
N GLY A 106 5.76 -5.54 0.26
CA GLY A 106 5.19 -6.80 -0.20
C GLY A 106 6.12 -7.53 -1.18
N THR A 107 6.67 -6.81 -2.14
CA THR A 107 7.63 -7.36 -3.12
C THR A 107 8.91 -7.88 -2.45
N VAL A 108 9.52 -7.08 -1.55
CA VAL A 108 10.74 -7.46 -0.81
C VAL A 108 10.49 -8.67 0.07
N LEU A 109 9.37 -8.69 0.78
CA LEU A 109 8.99 -9.79 1.68
C LEU A 109 8.69 -11.07 0.88
N LEU A 110 7.96 -10.96 -0.24
CA LEU A 110 7.68 -12.08 -1.13
C LEU A 110 8.96 -12.67 -1.71
N TYR A 111 9.86 -11.82 -2.21
CA TYR A 111 11.15 -12.25 -2.71
C TYR A 111 11.96 -13.01 -1.65
N ARG A 112 12.04 -12.47 -0.43
CA ARG A 112 12.71 -13.15 0.70
C ARG A 112 12.03 -14.48 1.03
N GLY A 113 10.71 -14.51 1.05
CA GLY A 113 9.93 -15.73 1.29
C GLY A 113 10.22 -16.81 0.27
N LEU A 114 10.29 -16.44 -1.02
CA LEU A 114 10.61 -17.37 -2.10
C LEU A 114 12.05 -17.89 -2.03
N ILE A 115 13.04 -17.03 -1.81
CA ILE A 115 14.45 -17.44 -1.76
C ILE A 115 14.73 -18.30 -0.51
N TRP A 116 14.25 -17.88 0.66
CA TRP A 116 14.49 -18.59 1.91
C TRP A 116 13.49 -19.72 2.20
N GLN A 117 12.54 -19.97 1.26
CA GLN A 117 11.49 -20.98 1.38
C GLN A 117 10.71 -20.86 2.71
N ASN A 118 10.46 -19.63 3.14
CA ASN A 118 9.83 -19.35 4.41
C ASN A 118 8.44 -18.72 4.21
N ARG A 119 7.40 -19.50 4.52
CA ARG A 119 5.99 -19.10 4.37
C ARG A 119 5.59 -17.91 5.24
N LYS A 120 6.27 -17.68 6.36
CA LYS A 120 5.99 -16.50 7.21
C LYS A 120 6.23 -15.20 6.43
N TRP A 121 7.34 -15.12 5.69
CA TRP A 121 7.60 -13.95 4.84
C TRP A 121 6.60 -13.80 3.70
N MET A 122 6.12 -14.91 3.15
CA MET A 122 5.07 -14.89 2.13
C MET A 122 3.74 -14.41 2.73
N ALA A 123 3.39 -14.83 3.95
CA ALA A 123 2.22 -14.34 4.65
C ALA A 123 2.32 -12.83 4.95
N PHE A 124 3.48 -12.34 5.41
CA PHE A 124 3.69 -10.90 5.60
C PHE A 124 3.62 -10.11 4.28
N ALA A 125 4.08 -10.69 3.16
CA ALA A 125 3.86 -10.07 1.85
C ALA A 125 2.36 -9.94 1.55
N GLY A 126 1.59 -10.98 1.81
CA GLY A 126 0.13 -10.95 1.70
C GLY A 126 -0.50 -9.87 2.60
N VAL A 127 -0.02 -9.71 3.83
CA VAL A 127 -0.46 -8.63 4.74
C VAL A 127 -0.25 -7.24 4.11
N CYS A 128 0.90 -7.00 3.49
CA CYS A 128 1.16 -5.73 2.80
C CYS A 128 0.18 -5.50 1.64
N LEU A 129 -0.09 -6.53 0.83
CA LEU A 129 -1.04 -6.44 -0.29
C LEU A 129 -2.48 -6.21 0.20
N GLY A 130 -2.92 -6.89 1.26
CA GLY A 130 -4.24 -6.69 1.86
C GLY A 130 -4.40 -5.29 2.47
N ALA A 131 -3.35 -4.78 3.12
CA ALA A 131 -3.31 -3.41 3.63
C ALA A 131 -3.33 -2.38 2.48
N SER A 132 -2.69 -2.68 1.33
CA SER A 132 -2.72 -1.81 0.16
C SER A 132 -4.13 -1.62 -0.39
N VAL A 133 -4.96 -2.67 -0.40
CA VAL A 133 -6.38 -2.56 -0.82
C VAL A 133 -7.17 -1.62 0.10
N LEU A 134 -6.87 -1.58 1.41
CA LEU A 134 -7.47 -0.64 2.36
C LEU A 134 -6.94 0.80 2.23
N THR A 135 -5.84 0.97 1.51
CA THR A 135 -5.31 2.29 1.13
C THR A 135 -6.04 2.83 -0.08
N ARG A 136 -6.37 1.96 -1.05
CA ARG A 136 -7.13 2.28 -2.25
C ARG A 136 -7.66 1.00 -2.88
N LEU A 137 -8.96 0.92 -3.16
CA LEU A 137 -9.60 -0.28 -3.69
C LEU A 137 -8.96 -0.83 -5.00
N PRO A 138 -8.60 0.00 -6.00
CA PRO A 138 -7.95 -0.49 -7.22
C PRO A 138 -6.62 -1.24 -6.99
N ASN A 139 -6.00 -1.10 -5.82
CA ASN A 139 -4.76 -1.82 -5.49
C ASN A 139 -4.96 -3.34 -5.37
N ILE A 140 -6.19 -3.84 -5.46
CA ILE A 140 -6.46 -5.28 -5.57
C ILE A 140 -5.70 -5.91 -6.77
N VAL A 141 -5.41 -5.12 -7.80
CA VAL A 141 -4.60 -5.56 -8.96
C VAL A 141 -3.17 -5.94 -8.55
N GLU A 142 -2.64 -5.39 -7.46
CA GLU A 142 -1.33 -5.74 -6.90
C GLU A 142 -1.25 -7.20 -6.45
N CYS A 143 -2.40 -7.86 -6.21
CA CYS A 143 -2.47 -9.29 -5.93
C CYS A 143 -1.92 -10.15 -7.08
N ALA A 144 -1.79 -9.59 -8.30
CA ALA A 144 -1.09 -10.24 -9.40
C ALA A 144 0.36 -10.61 -9.05
N LEU A 145 0.97 -9.95 -8.05
CA LEU A 145 2.28 -10.32 -7.52
C LEU A 145 2.33 -11.79 -7.03
N ILE A 146 1.20 -12.36 -6.62
CA ILE A 146 1.10 -13.78 -6.20
C ILE A 146 1.43 -14.72 -7.36
N ILE A 147 1.26 -14.30 -8.62
CA ILE A 147 1.64 -15.07 -9.81
C ILE A 147 3.15 -15.42 -9.77
N ALA A 148 3.98 -14.56 -9.19
CA ALA A 148 5.40 -14.80 -9.01
C ALA A 148 5.68 -16.07 -8.18
N VAL A 149 4.78 -16.46 -7.26
CA VAL A 149 4.91 -17.69 -6.47
C VAL A 149 4.77 -18.92 -7.35
N PHE A 150 3.78 -18.92 -8.27
CA PHE A 150 3.61 -20.00 -9.24
C PHE A 150 4.80 -20.08 -10.18
N TYR A 151 5.21 -18.96 -10.76
CA TYR A 151 6.35 -18.89 -11.67
C TYR A 151 7.63 -19.44 -11.03
N TYR A 152 7.94 -18.97 -9.81
CA TYR A 152 9.09 -19.46 -9.06
C TYR A 152 8.99 -20.96 -8.74
N GLY A 153 7.80 -21.43 -8.35
CA GLY A 153 7.55 -22.84 -8.08
C GLY A 153 7.80 -23.73 -9.29
N ILE A 154 7.36 -23.30 -10.48
CA ILE A 154 7.59 -24.00 -11.75
C ILE A 154 9.10 -24.02 -12.09
N LEU A 155 9.79 -22.88 -11.99
CA LEU A 155 11.24 -22.80 -12.24
C LEU A 155 12.05 -23.71 -11.31
N LYS A 156 11.64 -23.82 -10.06
CA LYS A 156 12.29 -24.68 -9.05
C LYS A 156 11.79 -26.12 -9.07
N LYS A 157 10.92 -26.48 -10.02
CA LYS A 157 10.34 -27.83 -10.16
C LYS A 157 9.73 -28.34 -8.84
N LYS A 158 9.09 -27.44 -8.06
CA LYS A 158 8.40 -27.80 -6.82
C LYS A 158 7.19 -28.68 -7.10
N LYS A 159 6.81 -29.50 -6.13
CA LYS A 159 5.53 -30.22 -6.18
C LYS A 159 4.37 -29.22 -6.16
N VAL A 160 3.34 -29.47 -6.95
CA VAL A 160 2.15 -28.58 -7.05
C VAL A 160 1.55 -28.28 -5.69
N ALA A 161 1.48 -29.30 -4.80
CA ALA A 161 0.98 -29.12 -3.44
C ALA A 161 1.82 -28.13 -2.60
N GLU A 162 3.13 -28.01 -2.82
CA GLU A 162 3.99 -27.04 -2.14
C GLU A 162 3.75 -25.63 -2.65
N ILE A 163 3.58 -25.47 -3.97
CA ILE A 163 3.24 -24.19 -4.60
C ILE A 163 1.94 -23.66 -4.02
N TRP A 164 0.90 -24.53 -3.93
CA TRP A 164 -0.38 -24.13 -3.36
C TRP A 164 -0.29 -23.76 -1.87
N LYS A 165 0.57 -24.42 -1.08
CA LYS A 165 0.82 -24.03 0.31
C LYS A 165 1.50 -22.67 0.42
N ASP A 166 2.39 -22.35 -0.51
CA ASP A 166 3.09 -21.07 -0.55
C ASP A 166 2.13 -19.93 -0.96
N VAL A 167 1.27 -20.18 -1.96
CA VAL A 167 0.17 -19.27 -2.35
C VAL A 167 -0.81 -19.07 -1.20
N ALA A 168 -1.24 -20.15 -0.55
CA ALA A 168 -2.15 -20.10 0.57
C ALA A 168 -1.59 -19.23 1.72
N ALA A 169 -0.28 -19.28 1.99
CA ALA A 169 0.34 -18.40 2.98
C ALA A 169 0.17 -16.92 2.62
N CYS A 170 0.38 -16.54 1.34
CA CYS A 170 0.13 -15.16 0.88
C CYS A 170 -1.35 -14.78 1.03
N VAL A 171 -2.25 -15.64 0.58
CA VAL A 171 -3.70 -15.38 0.63
C VAL A 171 -4.18 -15.25 2.08
N ILE A 172 -3.71 -16.09 2.99
CA ILE A 172 -4.05 -16.00 4.42
C ILE A 172 -3.59 -14.66 4.98
N GLY A 173 -2.36 -14.21 4.68
CA GLY A 173 -1.87 -12.90 5.09
C GLY A 173 -2.72 -11.76 4.55
N PHE A 174 -3.08 -11.82 3.26
CA PHE A 174 -3.96 -10.85 2.61
C PHE A 174 -5.33 -10.76 3.30
N VAL A 175 -5.99 -11.89 3.45
CA VAL A 175 -7.33 -11.97 4.07
C VAL A 175 -7.27 -11.50 5.53
N ALA A 176 -6.24 -11.89 6.28
CA ALA A 176 -6.08 -11.46 7.67
C ALA A 176 -5.96 -9.93 7.78
N ALA A 177 -5.11 -9.30 6.94
CA ALA A 177 -4.96 -7.84 6.94
C ALA A 177 -6.25 -7.13 6.53
N PHE A 178 -6.92 -7.64 5.48
CA PHE A 178 -8.18 -7.08 5.01
C PHE A 178 -9.28 -7.19 6.08
N LEU A 179 -9.42 -8.34 6.74
CA LEU A 179 -10.39 -8.53 7.82
C LEU A 179 -10.13 -7.62 9.02
N VAL A 180 -8.87 -7.48 9.43
CA VAL A 180 -8.49 -6.54 10.51
C VAL A 180 -8.86 -5.11 10.15
N GLY A 181 -8.55 -4.67 8.93
CA GLY A 181 -8.93 -3.35 8.47
C GLY A 181 -10.45 -3.16 8.35
N PHE A 182 -11.15 -4.15 7.81
CA PHE A 182 -12.62 -4.15 7.75
C PHE A 182 -13.25 -4.05 9.15
N LEU A 183 -12.73 -4.80 10.12
CA LEU A 183 -13.17 -4.70 11.52
C LEU A 183 -12.90 -3.31 12.10
N ALA A 184 -11.72 -2.74 11.85
CA ALA A 184 -11.39 -1.39 12.31
C ALA A 184 -12.36 -0.34 11.72
N ILE A 185 -12.65 -0.42 10.42
CA ILE A 185 -13.65 0.44 9.76
C ILE A 185 -15.03 0.25 10.38
N SER A 186 -15.44 -1.01 10.60
CA SER A 186 -16.75 -1.34 11.16
C SER A 186 -16.94 -0.83 12.59
N LEU A 187 -15.89 -0.88 13.40
CA LEU A 187 -15.91 -0.35 14.77
C LEU A 187 -15.94 1.19 14.81
N GLN A 188 -15.37 1.84 13.80
CA GLN A 188 -15.25 3.29 13.77
C GLN A 188 -16.43 3.98 13.06
N PHE A 189 -16.97 3.37 12.00
CA PHE A 189 -18.00 3.98 11.15
C PHE A 189 -19.33 3.23 11.15
N ARG A 190 -19.42 2.00 11.32
CA ARG A 190 -20.52 1.05 11.31
C ARG A 190 -20.19 -0.13 10.38
N PHE A 191 -20.81 -1.25 10.63
CA PHE A 191 -20.58 -2.49 9.87
C PHE A 191 -20.95 -2.39 8.38
N ASP A 192 -21.89 -1.54 8.03
CA ASP A 192 -22.36 -1.33 6.66
C ASP A 192 -21.58 -0.25 5.87
N ALA A 193 -20.64 0.43 6.50
CA ALA A 193 -19.90 1.53 5.88
C ALA A 193 -19.07 1.09 4.65
N TYR A 194 -18.32 0.00 4.77
CA TYR A 194 -17.50 -0.50 3.66
C TYR A 194 -18.34 -1.05 2.50
N PRO A 195 -19.36 -1.91 2.70
CA PRO A 195 -20.28 -2.31 1.64
C PRO A 195 -20.99 -1.13 0.95
N LYS A 196 -21.48 -0.14 1.70
CA LYS A 196 -22.11 1.05 1.13
C LYS A 196 -21.16 1.85 0.25
N MET A 197 -19.91 2.03 0.69
CA MET A 197 -18.87 2.67 -0.13
C MET A 197 -18.66 1.92 -1.45
N LEU A 198 -18.59 0.58 -1.45
CA LEU A 198 -18.46 -0.21 -2.67
C LEU A 198 -19.63 -0.01 -3.63
N VAL A 199 -20.86 0.00 -3.12
CA VAL A 199 -22.06 0.24 -3.93
C VAL A 199 -22.08 1.67 -4.47
N GLY A 200 -21.69 2.67 -3.66
CA GLY A 200 -21.57 4.06 -4.09
C GLY A 200 -20.58 4.23 -5.25
N LEU A 201 -19.37 3.64 -5.12
CA LEU A 201 -18.35 3.70 -6.19
C LEU A 201 -18.83 3.01 -7.49
N ALA A 202 -19.56 1.90 -7.39
CA ALA A 202 -20.13 1.22 -8.56
C ALA A 202 -21.23 2.07 -9.24
N GLY A 203 -21.99 2.85 -8.47
CA GLY A 203 -23.02 3.76 -8.99
C GLY A 203 -22.43 4.95 -9.77
N TYR A 204 -21.28 5.47 -9.35
CA TYR A 204 -20.59 6.57 -10.08
C TYR A 204 -20.05 6.14 -11.46
N SER A 205 -19.69 4.87 -11.63
CA SER A 205 -19.20 4.35 -12.92
C SER A 205 -20.31 4.13 -13.97
N GLY A 206 -21.57 4.22 -13.58
CA GLY A 206 -22.75 3.99 -14.47
C GLY A 206 -23.47 5.27 -14.91
N THR A 207 -23.02 6.46 -14.50
CA THR A 207 -23.70 7.74 -14.81
C THR A 207 -23.05 8.57 -15.91
N ASP A 208 -22.02 8.05 -16.58
CA ASP A 208 -21.35 8.72 -17.74
C ASP A 208 -21.90 8.20 -19.09
N GLU A 209 -23.22 7.96 -19.21
CA GLU A 209 -23.91 7.78 -20.48
C GLU A 209 -24.92 8.90 -20.74
#